data_6e9f2d0e61eca0c951f0f19109ce267e
#
_entry.id   6e9f2d0e61eca0c951f0f19109ce267e
#
_cell.length_a   1.000
_cell.length_b   1.000
_cell.length_c   1.000
_cell.angle_alpha   90.00
_cell.angle_beta   90.00
_cell.angle_gamma   90.00
#
_symmetry.space_group_name_H-M   'P 1'
#
loop_
_entity.id
_entity.type
_entity.pdbx_description
1 polymer ?
#
loop_
_entity_poly.entity_id
_entity_poly.type
_entity_poly.pdbx_seq_one_letter_code
_entity_poly.pdbx_strand_id
1 'polypeptide(L)'
;MKSMIGMSLLLGLSVMSADASADEALARSKGCLGCHGIEKGIVGPAYKDVAKKYAGQNVADQLAQKVVKGGGGVWGGMAMPPNNVTPEEAKTLVQWVLSLK
;
A
#
# COMPACT_ATOMS: atom_id res chain seq x y z
N MET A 1 -31.88 -35.05 11.07
CA MET A 1 -31.62 -34.96 10.47
C MET A 1 -31.45 -33.89 9.83
N LYS A 2 -31.19 -33.45 9.47
CA LYS A 2 -31.20 -32.51 8.89
C LYS A 2 -30.63 -31.36 9.23
N SER A 3 -30.29 -30.98 9.96
CA SER A 3 -29.94 -29.79 10.36
C SER A 3 -28.63 -29.34 10.09
N MET A 4 -27.75 -29.96 9.92
CA MET A 4 -26.48 -29.56 9.87
C MET A 4 -26.13 -28.76 8.80
N ILE A 5 -26.73 -28.41 8.00
CA ILE A 5 -26.43 -27.67 6.96
C ILE A 5 -25.87 -26.35 7.07
N GLY A 6 -26.19 -25.58 7.86
CA GLY A 6 -25.83 -24.19 7.83
C GLY A 6 -24.46 -23.80 8.10
N MET A 7 -23.66 -24.61 8.52
CA MET A 7 -22.43 -24.19 8.90
C MET A 7 -21.59 -23.73 7.87
N SER A 8 -21.57 -24.19 6.78
CA SER A 8 -20.61 -23.82 5.81
C SER A 8 -20.61 -22.40 5.44
N LEU A 9 -21.65 -21.70 5.67
CA LEU A 9 -21.68 -20.37 5.31
C LEU A 9 -20.70 -19.50 5.95
N LEU A 10 -20.34 -19.78 7.11
CA LEU A 10 -19.51 -18.88 7.80
C LEU A 10 -18.14 -18.79 7.28
N LEU A 11 -17.67 -19.77 6.61
CA LEU A 11 -16.36 -19.75 6.18
C LEU A 11 -16.01 -18.68 5.20
N GLY A 12 -16.87 -18.35 4.36
CA GLY A 12 -16.54 -17.41 3.33
C GLY A 12 -16.28 -16.02 3.83
N LEU A 13 -16.78 -15.69 4.97
CA LEU A 13 -16.66 -14.35 5.41
C LEU A 13 -15.33 -13.96 5.92
N SER A 14 -14.61 -14.88 6.44
CA SER A 14 -13.38 -14.53 7.08
C SER A 14 -12.29 -14.14 6.11
N VAL A 15 -12.45 -14.39 4.87
CA VAL A 15 -11.40 -14.12 3.95
C VAL A 15 -11.22 -12.67 3.65
N MET A 16 -12.24 -11.90 3.76
CA MET A 16 -12.15 -10.57 3.33
C MET A 16 -11.33 -9.63 4.10
N SER A 17 -11.02 -9.83 5.24
CA SER A 17 -10.51 -8.78 6.06
C SER A 17 -9.02 -8.71 6.20
N ALA A 18 -8.27 -9.44 5.48
CA ALA A 18 -6.86 -9.51 5.73
C ALA A 18 -5.99 -8.57 4.95
N ASP A 19 -6.51 -7.91 3.97
CA ASP A 19 -5.66 -7.25 3.01
C ASP A 19 -4.89 -6.06 3.52
N ALA A 20 -5.49 -5.22 4.30
CA ALA A 20 -4.82 -4.00 4.77
C ALA A 20 -3.61 -4.32 5.61
N SER A 21 -3.69 -5.30 6.49
CA SER A 21 -2.55 -5.63 7.32
C SER A 21 -1.48 -6.37 6.54
N ALA A 22 -1.87 -7.15 5.51
CA ALA A 22 -0.89 -7.80 4.66
C ALA A 22 -0.12 -6.78 3.85
N ASP A 23 -0.77 -5.72 3.39
CA ASP A 23 -0.12 -4.68 2.61
C ASP A 23 0.82 -3.84 3.47
N GLU A 24 0.43 -3.56 4.68
CA GLU A 24 1.32 -2.87 5.62
C GLU A 24 2.53 -3.76 5.93
N ALA A 25 2.33 -5.04 6.11
CA ALA A 25 3.43 -5.96 6.38
C ALA A 25 4.38 -6.03 5.18
N LEU A 26 3.85 -5.98 3.96
CA LEU A 26 4.68 -5.94 2.78
C LEU A 26 5.54 -4.66 2.76
N ALA A 27 4.93 -3.52 3.05
CA ALA A 27 5.67 -2.27 3.11
C ALA A 27 6.79 -2.33 4.14
N ARG A 28 6.50 -2.92 5.29
CA ARG A 28 7.49 -3.04 6.34
C ARG A 28 8.62 -3.97 5.91
N SER A 29 8.31 -5.09 5.28
CA SER A 29 9.31 -6.04 4.87
C SER A 29 10.20 -5.52 3.76
N LYS A 30 9.73 -4.59 2.96
CA LYS A 30 10.52 -4.00 1.89
C LYS A 30 11.24 -2.71 2.31
N GLY A 31 11.17 -2.37 3.59
CA GLY A 31 11.90 -1.21 4.10
C GLY A 31 11.25 0.13 3.85
N CYS A 32 10.03 0.15 3.32
CA CYS A 32 9.37 1.40 2.99
C CYS A 32 9.14 2.26 4.22
N LEU A 33 8.82 1.63 5.33
CA LEU A 33 8.49 2.36 6.55
C LEU A 33 9.71 2.95 7.25
N GLY A 34 10.90 2.72 6.73
CA GLY A 34 12.09 3.42 7.21
C GLY A 34 12.16 4.85 6.72
N CYS A 35 11.53 5.15 5.59
CA CYS A 35 11.53 6.49 5.02
C CYS A 35 10.16 7.13 4.99
N HIS A 36 9.10 6.34 5.03
CA HIS A 36 7.74 6.85 5.01
C HIS A 36 7.02 6.40 6.28
N GLY A 37 6.40 7.32 6.97
CA GLY A 37 5.44 6.96 8.00
C GLY A 37 4.06 6.90 7.41
N ILE A 38 3.13 6.25 8.09
CA ILE A 38 1.73 6.25 7.66
C ILE A 38 1.13 7.61 7.97
N GLU A 39 1.35 8.11 9.17
CA GLU A 39 0.78 9.36 9.64
C GLU A 39 1.73 10.55 9.47
N LYS A 40 3.04 10.33 9.49
CA LYS A 40 4.02 11.39 9.48
C LYS A 40 5.09 11.13 8.45
N GLY A 41 5.60 12.18 7.85
CA GLY A 41 6.78 12.08 7.00
C GLY A 41 8.03 11.82 7.82
N ILE A 42 8.99 11.17 7.20
CA ILE A 42 10.29 10.92 7.81
C ILE A 42 11.33 11.45 6.84
N VAL A 43 11.78 10.64 5.89
CA VAL A 43 12.59 11.10 4.78
C VAL A 43 11.66 11.40 3.61
N GLY A 44 10.70 10.54 3.36
CA GLY A 44 9.68 10.75 2.36
C GLY A 44 8.37 11.20 2.99
N PRO A 45 7.37 11.51 2.19
CA PRO A 45 6.08 11.99 2.70
C PRO A 45 5.33 10.91 3.46
N ALA A 46 4.45 11.32 4.36
CA ALA A 46 3.55 10.41 5.02
C ALA A 46 2.63 9.77 3.99
N TYR A 47 2.32 8.50 4.16
CA TYR A 47 1.46 7.81 3.21
C TYR A 47 0.05 8.41 3.15
N LYS A 48 -0.46 8.91 4.28
CA LYS A 48 -1.75 9.58 4.26
C LYS A 48 -1.73 10.88 3.47
N ASP A 49 -0.60 11.56 3.45
CA ASP A 49 -0.46 12.77 2.64
C ASP A 49 -0.39 12.41 1.15
N VAL A 50 0.24 11.30 0.82
CA VAL A 50 0.26 10.82 -0.56
C VAL A 50 -1.17 10.50 -1.01
N ALA A 51 -1.93 9.82 -0.16
CA ALA A 51 -3.32 9.50 -0.46
C ALA A 51 -4.15 10.76 -0.69
N LYS A 52 -3.94 11.79 0.13
CA LYS A 52 -4.66 13.03 -0.02
C LYS A 52 -4.29 13.76 -1.31
N LYS A 53 -2.99 13.81 -1.62
CA LYS A 53 -2.55 14.53 -2.79
C LYS A 53 -3.12 13.94 -4.07
N TYR A 54 -3.25 12.64 -4.13
CA TYR A 54 -3.68 11.98 -5.35
C TYR A 54 -5.14 11.49 -5.31
N ALA A 55 -5.90 11.93 -4.32
CA ALA A 55 -7.29 11.52 -4.20
C ALA A 55 -8.07 11.82 -5.48
N GLY A 56 -8.80 10.84 -5.97
CA GLY A 56 -9.59 10.99 -7.18
C GLY A 56 -8.80 10.92 -8.48
N GLN A 57 -7.49 10.71 -8.42
CA GLN A 57 -6.67 10.64 -9.62
C GLN A 57 -6.29 9.20 -9.94
N ASN A 58 -6.16 8.89 -11.21
CA ASN A 58 -5.81 7.55 -11.63
C ASN A 58 -4.31 7.49 -11.87
N VAL A 59 -3.54 7.39 -10.82
CA VAL A 59 -2.07 7.47 -10.89
C VAL A 59 -1.36 6.24 -10.33
N ALA A 60 -2.10 5.17 -10.06
CA ALA A 60 -1.50 4.01 -9.40
C ALA A 60 -0.34 3.42 -10.19
N ASP A 61 -0.47 3.31 -11.51
CA ASP A 61 0.60 2.74 -12.31
C ASP A 61 1.82 3.64 -12.36
N GLN A 62 1.63 4.94 -12.42
CA GLN A 62 2.75 5.87 -12.41
C GLN A 62 3.49 5.83 -11.09
N LEU A 63 2.77 5.77 -10.00
CA LEU A 63 3.39 5.70 -8.69
C LEU A 63 4.08 4.37 -8.46
N ALA A 64 3.52 3.29 -9.00
CA ALA A 64 4.16 1.98 -8.90
C ALA A 64 5.51 1.98 -9.64
N GLN A 65 5.56 2.61 -10.80
CA GLN A 65 6.84 2.73 -11.51
C GLN A 65 7.84 3.54 -10.70
N LYS A 66 7.39 4.57 -10.02
CA LYS A 66 8.27 5.37 -9.18
C LYS A 66 8.82 4.54 -8.02
N VAL A 67 8.03 3.65 -7.45
CA VAL A 67 8.50 2.77 -6.39
C VAL A 67 9.59 1.84 -6.91
N VAL A 68 9.42 1.29 -8.10
CA VAL A 68 10.40 0.37 -8.66
C VAL A 68 11.67 1.11 -9.08
N LYS A 69 11.52 2.23 -9.77
CA LYS A 69 12.64 2.90 -10.41
C LYS A 69 13.23 4.05 -9.61
N GLY A 70 12.49 4.53 -8.62
CA GLY A 70 12.89 5.69 -7.87
C GLY A 70 12.52 6.97 -8.59
N GLY A 71 12.75 8.07 -7.94
CA GLY A 71 12.50 9.40 -8.49
C GLY A 71 12.20 10.41 -7.41
N GLY A 72 12.09 11.65 -7.79
CA GLY A 72 11.90 12.72 -6.82
C GLY A 72 11.29 13.95 -7.42
N GLY A 73 11.36 15.04 -6.69
CA GLY A 73 10.95 16.36 -7.17
C GLY A 73 9.53 16.78 -6.83
N VAL A 74 8.63 15.84 -6.68
CA VAL A 74 7.22 16.19 -6.42
C VAL A 74 7.02 16.71 -5.00
N TRP A 75 7.72 16.10 -4.04
CA TRP A 75 7.57 16.46 -2.64
C TRP A 75 8.75 17.28 -2.13
N GLY A 76 9.72 17.57 -2.98
CA GLY A 76 10.96 18.22 -2.58
C GLY A 76 11.86 17.24 -1.85
N GLY A 77 12.93 17.73 -1.27
CA GLY A 77 13.81 16.91 -0.48
C GLY A 77 14.55 15.85 -1.27
N MET A 78 14.83 14.74 -0.62
CA MET A 78 15.66 13.71 -1.21
C MET A 78 14.84 12.84 -2.16
N ALA A 79 15.45 12.47 -3.29
CA ALA A 79 14.80 11.57 -4.22
C ALA A 79 14.67 10.18 -3.61
N MET A 80 13.60 9.48 -3.93
CA MET A 80 13.41 8.12 -3.48
C MET A 80 14.29 7.20 -4.31
N PRO A 81 15.09 6.34 -3.69
CA PRO A 81 15.89 5.40 -4.46
C PRO A 81 15.03 4.29 -5.04
N PRO A 82 15.54 3.55 -6.02
CA PRO A 82 14.85 2.36 -6.50
C PRO A 82 14.68 1.35 -5.36
N ASN A 83 13.57 0.64 -5.39
CA ASN A 83 13.29 -0.36 -4.37
C ASN A 83 13.31 -1.76 -4.95
N ASN A 84 13.67 -2.74 -4.11
CA ASN A 84 13.74 -4.11 -4.54
C ASN A 84 12.37 -4.77 -4.42
N VAL A 85 11.49 -4.44 -5.32
CA VAL A 85 10.13 -4.97 -5.37
C VAL A 85 9.80 -5.34 -6.81
N THR A 86 8.91 -6.29 -6.97
CA THR A 86 8.39 -6.59 -8.31
C THR A 86 7.37 -5.52 -8.71
N PRO A 87 7.07 -5.38 -9.99
CA PRO A 87 6.01 -4.47 -10.41
C PRO A 87 4.67 -4.75 -9.75
N GLU A 88 4.35 -6.03 -9.53
CA GLU A 88 3.11 -6.39 -8.86
C GLU A 88 3.11 -5.96 -7.40
N GLU A 89 4.23 -6.16 -6.72
CA GLU A 89 4.35 -5.72 -5.34
C GLU A 89 4.24 -4.20 -5.26
N ALA A 90 4.87 -3.50 -6.18
CA ALA A 90 4.81 -2.05 -6.20
C ALA A 90 3.36 -1.57 -6.39
N LYS A 91 2.62 -2.22 -7.27
CA LYS A 91 1.22 -1.83 -7.48
C LYS A 91 0.37 -2.11 -6.26
N THR A 92 0.58 -3.25 -5.63
CA THR A 92 -0.12 -3.59 -4.39
C THR A 92 0.16 -2.55 -3.30
N LEU A 93 1.42 -2.18 -3.14
CA LEU A 93 1.79 -1.17 -2.15
C LEU A 93 1.14 0.18 -2.45
N VAL A 94 1.19 0.61 -3.70
CA VAL A 94 0.63 1.90 -4.09
C VAL A 94 -0.89 1.91 -3.89
N GLN A 95 -1.57 0.85 -4.25
CA GLN A 95 -3.01 0.78 -4.06
C GLN A 95 -3.37 0.87 -2.58
N TRP A 96 -2.59 0.22 -1.74
CA TRP A 96 -2.80 0.33 -0.30
C TRP A 96 -2.57 1.76 0.19
N VAL A 97 -1.47 2.37 -0.22
CA VAL A 97 -1.19 3.75 0.19
C VAL A 97 -2.32 4.68 -0.24
N LEU A 98 -2.79 4.56 -1.47
CA LEU A 98 -3.85 5.43 -1.98
C LEU A 98 -5.20 5.19 -1.30
N SER A 99 -5.36 4.07 -0.62
CA SER A 99 -6.60 3.77 0.10
C SER A 99 -6.62 4.35 1.51
N LEU A 100 -5.54 4.88 2.00
CA LEU A 100 -5.47 5.38 3.38
C LEU A 100 -6.26 6.68 3.54
N LYS A 101 -6.79 6.90 4.72
CA LYS A 101 -7.60 8.08 5.01
C LYS A 101 -7.16 8.83 6.24
#